data_e6fd2f99ad46f7dfe85007651e7bb4e6
#
_entry.id   e6fd2f99ad46f7dfe85007651e7bb4e6
#
_cell.length_a   1.000
_cell.length_b   1.000
_cell.length_c   1.000
_cell.angle_alpha   90.00
_cell.angle_beta   90.00
_cell.angle_gamma   90.00
#
_symmetry.space_group_name_H-M   'P 1'
#
loop_
_entity.id
_entity.type
_entity.pdbx_description
1 polymer ?
#
loop_
_entity_poly.entity_id
_entity_poly.type
_entity_poly.pdbx_seq_one_letter_code
_entity_poly.pdbx_strand_id
1 'polypeptide(L)'
;MRQELIHTCPELVDYINDIGFLPLLRMGIDGWSAEDAVDEECQYTRLPDGGWEWPLWEWKGSVLRESRCAYGKFFKHKAAFVSSEWWPDFCNYRRSLYPYPEEGSVEEAVLATLKSEGSLITRELRAACGFTGPKMRSRFDAYLTRLEMGCYIVTEDFI
;
A
#
# COMPACT_ATOMS: atom_id res chain seq x y z
N MET A 1 7.93 -17.82 21.03
CA MET A 1 7.22 -18.81 20.18
C MET A 1 7.74 -18.64 18.78
N ARG A 2 8.16 -19.68 18.09
CA ARG A 2 8.45 -19.60 16.65
C ARG A 2 7.11 -19.39 15.97
N GLN A 3 6.90 -18.29 15.32
CA GLN A 3 5.71 -18.05 14.51
C GLN A 3 5.74 -19.07 13.37
N GLU A 4 4.64 -19.75 13.10
CA GLU A 4 4.51 -20.57 11.91
C GLU A 4 4.64 -19.66 10.70
N LEU A 5 5.45 -20.07 9.71
CA LEU A 5 5.64 -19.30 8.48
C LEU A 5 4.36 -19.38 7.63
N ILE A 6 4.09 -18.33 6.90
CA ILE A 6 2.94 -18.18 6.02
C ILE A 6 3.29 -18.76 4.65
N HIS A 7 2.43 -19.65 4.13
CA HIS A 7 2.60 -20.31 2.83
C HIS A 7 1.52 -19.95 1.83
N THR A 8 0.42 -19.33 2.28
CA THR A 8 -0.74 -19.05 1.43
C THR A 8 -1.29 -17.65 1.64
N CYS A 9 -2.01 -17.13 0.61
CA CYS A 9 -2.68 -15.83 0.70
C CYS A 9 -3.72 -15.75 1.84
N PRO A 10 -4.59 -16.76 2.10
CA PRO A 10 -5.50 -16.73 3.24
C PRO A 10 -4.80 -16.63 4.59
N GLU A 11 -3.70 -17.35 4.80
CA GLU A 11 -2.90 -17.24 6.04
C GLU A 11 -2.31 -15.82 6.20
N LEU A 12 -1.91 -15.17 5.11
CA LEU A 12 -1.47 -13.79 5.16
C LEU A 12 -2.60 -12.83 5.54
N VAL A 13 -3.82 -13.06 5.04
CA VAL A 13 -5.02 -12.30 5.42
C VAL A 13 -5.30 -12.43 6.91
N ASP A 14 -5.28 -13.64 7.44
CA ASP A 14 -5.49 -13.90 8.87
C ASP A 14 -4.41 -13.20 9.69
N TYR A 15 -3.15 -13.31 9.28
CA TYR A 15 -2.03 -12.66 9.96
C TYR A 15 -2.14 -11.12 9.98
N ILE A 16 -2.56 -10.49 8.87
CA ILE A 16 -2.79 -9.04 8.82
C ILE A 16 -3.89 -8.63 9.81
N ASN A 17 -4.96 -9.42 9.89
CA ASN A 17 -6.05 -9.15 10.83
C ASN A 17 -5.60 -9.27 12.29
N ASP A 18 -4.78 -10.26 12.60
CA ASP A 18 -4.27 -10.50 13.95
C ASP A 18 -3.26 -9.44 14.39
N ILE A 19 -2.30 -9.08 13.53
CA ILE A 19 -1.24 -8.13 13.89
C ILE A 19 -1.67 -6.65 13.73
N GLY A 20 -2.63 -6.38 12.88
CA GLY A 20 -3.19 -5.06 12.62
C GLY A 20 -2.40 -4.19 11.65
N PHE A 21 -1.07 -4.18 11.75
CA PHE A 21 -0.15 -3.34 10.94
C PHE A 21 0.99 -4.18 10.39
N LEU A 22 1.09 -4.33 9.08
CA LEU A 22 2.10 -5.19 8.46
C LEU A 22 2.75 -4.51 7.24
N PRO A 23 4.02 -4.05 7.34
CA PRO A 23 4.78 -3.64 6.17
C PRO A 23 4.93 -4.80 5.16
N LEU A 24 4.90 -4.49 3.86
CA LEU A 24 5.10 -5.51 2.83
C LEU A 24 6.55 -6.04 2.85
N LEU A 25 7.51 -5.12 2.86
CA LEU A 25 8.94 -5.43 2.84
C LEU A 25 9.61 -5.03 4.16
N ARG A 26 10.77 -5.59 4.44
CA ARG A 26 11.58 -5.31 5.63
C ARG A 26 11.86 -3.81 5.80
N MET A 27 11.68 -3.34 7.03
CA MET A 27 11.82 -1.92 7.40
C MET A 27 12.83 -1.66 8.52
N GLY A 28 13.69 -2.62 8.81
CA GLY A 28 14.68 -2.51 9.88
C GLY A 28 14.15 -2.80 11.29
N ILE A 29 12.97 -3.40 11.37
CA ILE A 29 12.43 -4.04 12.58
C ILE A 29 12.31 -5.52 12.26
N ASP A 30 13.12 -6.33 12.89
CA ASP A 30 13.20 -7.76 12.63
C ASP A 30 11.87 -8.45 12.96
N GLY A 31 11.40 -9.29 12.03
CA GLY A 31 10.16 -10.04 12.17
C GLY A 31 8.87 -9.20 11.98
N TRP A 32 8.98 -7.92 11.59
CA TRP A 32 7.83 -7.07 11.36
C TRP A 32 7.69 -6.67 9.89
N SER A 33 7.49 -7.65 9.03
CA SER A 33 7.10 -7.47 7.63
C SER A 33 6.43 -8.74 7.09
N ALA A 34 5.65 -8.61 6.03
CA ALA A 34 5.13 -9.77 5.32
C ALA A 34 6.27 -10.64 4.77
N GLU A 35 7.33 -10.00 4.29
CA GLU A 35 8.54 -10.68 3.81
C GLU A 35 9.23 -11.53 4.92
N ASP A 36 9.20 -11.10 6.20
CA ASP A 36 9.72 -11.89 7.31
C ASP A 36 8.77 -13.01 7.76
N ALA A 37 7.47 -12.81 7.55
CA ALA A 37 6.43 -13.73 8.01
C ALA A 37 6.17 -14.90 7.05
N VAL A 38 6.44 -14.74 5.75
CA VAL A 38 6.23 -15.78 4.74
C VAL A 38 7.41 -16.74 4.63
N ASP A 39 7.13 -17.97 4.19
CA ASP A 39 8.17 -18.95 3.86
C ASP A 39 9.07 -18.47 2.71
N GLU A 40 10.30 -19.02 2.64
CA GLU A 40 11.28 -18.66 1.60
C GLU A 40 10.76 -18.89 0.19
N GLU A 41 9.94 -19.92 -0.02
CA GLU A 41 9.31 -20.22 -1.32
C GLU A 41 8.29 -19.16 -1.77
N CYS A 42 7.77 -18.36 -0.85
CA CYS A 42 6.85 -17.26 -1.12
C CYS A 42 7.56 -15.90 -1.31
N GLN A 43 8.87 -15.87 -1.11
CA GLN A 43 9.68 -14.67 -1.30
C GLN A 43 10.15 -14.54 -2.76
N TYR A 44 10.80 -13.40 -3.04
CA TYR A 44 11.33 -13.11 -4.36
C TYR A 44 12.46 -14.08 -4.74
N THR A 45 12.21 -14.92 -5.75
CA THR A 45 13.13 -15.96 -6.21
C THR A 45 13.43 -15.81 -7.71
N ARG A 46 14.71 -15.91 -8.08
CA ARG A 46 15.12 -15.97 -9.48
C ARG A 46 15.08 -17.40 -9.97
N LEU A 47 14.35 -17.62 -11.07
CA LEU A 47 14.20 -18.93 -11.69
C LEU A 47 15.41 -19.28 -12.58
N PRO A 48 15.68 -20.57 -12.83
CA PRO A 48 16.80 -21.03 -13.65
C PRO A 48 16.74 -20.53 -15.11
N ASP A 49 15.56 -20.28 -15.64
CA ASP A 49 15.32 -19.73 -16.98
C ASP A 49 15.54 -18.21 -17.08
N GLY A 50 15.93 -17.56 -15.96
CA GLY A 50 16.11 -16.13 -15.84
C GLY A 50 14.83 -15.36 -15.53
N GLY A 51 13.71 -16.04 -15.38
CA GLY A 51 12.45 -15.48 -14.87
C GLY A 51 12.51 -15.18 -13.38
N TRP A 52 11.40 -14.65 -12.86
CA TRP A 52 11.23 -14.32 -11.46
C TRP A 52 9.93 -14.89 -10.97
N GLU A 53 9.92 -15.35 -9.73
CA GLU A 53 8.74 -15.74 -9.00
C GLU A 53 8.68 -14.94 -7.70
N TRP A 54 7.50 -14.43 -7.37
CA TRP A 54 7.29 -13.67 -6.15
C TRP A 54 5.83 -13.78 -5.68
N PRO A 55 5.44 -14.93 -5.11
CA PRO A 55 4.06 -15.17 -4.67
C PRO A 55 3.52 -14.08 -3.75
N LEU A 56 4.29 -13.67 -2.74
CA LEU A 56 3.89 -12.59 -1.84
C LEU A 56 3.51 -11.29 -2.58
N TRP A 57 4.23 -10.95 -3.65
CA TRP A 57 3.91 -9.76 -4.44
C TRP A 57 2.59 -9.88 -5.19
N GLU A 58 2.28 -11.06 -5.69
CA GLU A 58 1.06 -11.34 -6.43
C GLU A 58 -0.17 -11.38 -5.53
N TRP A 59 0.01 -11.82 -4.26
CA TRP A 59 -1.07 -11.88 -3.28
C TRP A 59 -1.65 -10.53 -2.90
N LYS A 60 -0.96 -9.41 -3.11
CA LYS A 60 -1.42 -8.07 -2.71
C LYS A 60 -2.86 -7.76 -3.16
N GLY A 61 -3.19 -8.03 -4.43
CA GLY A 61 -4.53 -7.79 -4.95
C GLY A 61 -5.57 -8.68 -4.28
N SER A 62 -5.28 -9.98 -4.12
CA SER A 62 -6.16 -10.92 -3.44
C SER A 62 -6.36 -10.54 -1.98
N VAL A 63 -5.29 -10.18 -1.27
CA VAL A 63 -5.37 -9.69 0.12
C VAL A 63 -6.34 -8.51 0.23
N LEU A 64 -6.26 -7.52 -0.66
CA LEU A 64 -7.15 -6.35 -0.61
C LEU A 64 -8.61 -6.72 -0.84
N ARG A 65 -8.88 -7.62 -1.77
CA ARG A 65 -10.25 -8.08 -2.08
C ARG A 65 -10.84 -8.94 -0.97
N GLU A 66 -10.03 -9.78 -0.32
CA GLU A 66 -10.51 -10.75 0.68
C GLU A 66 -10.59 -10.16 2.08
N SER A 67 -9.58 -9.39 2.51
CA SER A 67 -9.48 -8.89 3.89
C SER A 67 -10.12 -7.52 4.12
N ARG A 68 -10.39 -6.77 3.04
CA ARG A 68 -10.81 -5.35 3.12
C ARG A 68 -9.83 -4.47 3.92
N CYS A 69 -8.58 -4.89 4.10
CA CYS A 69 -7.56 -4.08 4.72
C CYS A 69 -7.23 -2.86 3.84
N ALA A 70 -6.70 -1.81 4.45
CA ALA A 70 -6.11 -0.70 3.71
C ALA A 70 -4.68 -1.04 3.29
N TYR A 71 -4.27 -0.61 2.10
CA TYR A 71 -2.91 -0.71 1.60
C TYR A 71 -2.44 0.62 1.02
N GLY A 72 -1.23 1.01 1.36
CA GLY A 72 -0.60 2.24 0.88
C GLY A 72 0.78 2.45 1.50
N LYS A 73 1.44 3.54 1.15
CA LYS A 73 2.78 3.89 1.66
C LYS A 73 2.71 4.57 3.02
N PHE A 74 2.22 3.86 4.02
CA PHE A 74 1.93 4.42 5.34
C PHE A 74 3.15 4.64 6.23
N PHE A 75 4.20 3.83 6.09
CA PHE A 75 5.37 3.85 6.98
C PHE A 75 6.64 4.21 6.21
N LYS A 76 7.24 5.36 6.54
CA LYS A 76 8.51 5.82 5.91
C LYS A 76 8.48 5.71 4.38
N HIS A 77 7.37 6.11 3.73
CA HIS A 77 7.13 6.01 2.28
C HIS A 77 7.14 4.59 1.71
N LYS A 78 7.03 3.56 2.56
CA LYS A 78 6.95 2.15 2.16
C LYS A 78 5.55 1.59 2.33
N ALA A 79 5.22 0.65 1.45
CA ALA A 79 3.92 0.01 1.42
C ALA A 79 3.69 -0.90 2.63
N ALA A 80 2.48 -0.85 3.15
CA ALA A 80 2.04 -1.67 4.28
C ALA A 80 0.54 -1.93 4.21
N PHE A 81 0.13 -3.00 4.89
CA PHE A 81 -1.26 -3.31 5.17
C PHE A 81 -1.65 -2.77 6.55
N VAL A 82 -2.89 -2.30 6.65
CA VAL A 82 -3.54 -1.94 7.93
C VAL A 82 -4.89 -2.63 7.97
N SER A 83 -5.15 -3.43 9.01
CA SER A 83 -6.41 -4.16 9.12
C SER A 83 -7.60 -3.20 9.23
N SER A 84 -8.78 -3.67 8.81
CA SER A 84 -10.01 -2.87 8.85
C SER A 84 -10.40 -2.47 10.27
N GLU A 85 -10.04 -3.26 11.27
CA GLU A 85 -10.28 -2.95 12.68
C GLU A 85 -9.50 -1.72 13.14
N TRP A 86 -8.21 -1.63 12.78
CA TRP A 86 -7.34 -0.53 13.18
C TRP A 86 -7.42 0.70 12.26
N TRP A 87 -8.01 0.55 11.08
CA TRP A 87 -8.01 1.60 10.07
C TRP A 87 -8.61 2.94 10.53
N PRO A 88 -9.77 3.00 11.23
CA PRO A 88 -10.33 4.27 11.67
C PRO A 88 -9.41 5.04 12.63
N ASP A 89 -8.86 4.36 13.65
CA ASP A 89 -7.98 4.96 14.64
C ASP A 89 -6.64 5.37 14.02
N PHE A 90 -6.11 4.56 13.12
CA PHE A 90 -4.92 4.89 12.35
C PHE A 90 -5.12 6.13 11.48
N CYS A 91 -6.24 6.26 10.79
CA CYS A 91 -6.58 7.46 10.02
C CYS A 91 -6.63 8.71 10.91
N ASN A 92 -7.31 8.63 12.05
CA ASN A 92 -7.40 9.75 12.99
C ASN A 92 -6.01 10.19 13.46
N TYR A 93 -5.17 9.25 13.87
CA TYR A 93 -3.79 9.53 14.27
C TYR A 93 -2.98 10.14 13.12
N ARG A 94 -3.01 9.55 11.93
CA ARG A 94 -2.22 10.03 10.77
C ARG A 94 -2.66 11.43 10.33
N ARG A 95 -3.95 11.72 10.30
CA ARG A 95 -4.50 13.03 9.95
C ARG A 95 -4.17 14.11 10.97
N SER A 96 -3.92 13.77 12.22
CA SER A 96 -3.40 14.72 13.21
C SER A 96 -1.95 15.13 12.92
N LEU A 97 -1.16 14.27 12.24
CA LEU A 97 0.22 14.54 11.84
C LEU A 97 0.33 15.15 10.42
N TYR A 98 -0.61 14.80 9.55
CA TYR A 98 -0.68 15.23 8.15
C TYR A 98 -2.01 15.96 7.94
N PRO A 99 -2.07 17.27 8.11
CA PRO A 99 -3.31 18.03 7.95
C PRO A 99 -3.85 17.92 6.52
N TYR A 100 -5.14 18.22 6.37
CA TYR A 100 -5.78 18.22 5.05
C TYR A 100 -5.02 19.15 4.10
N PRO A 101 -4.86 18.77 2.81
CA PRO A 101 -4.15 19.59 1.83
C PRO A 101 -4.67 21.01 1.72
N GLU A 102 -3.76 21.96 1.50
CA GLU A 102 -4.11 23.38 1.31
C GLU A 102 -4.91 23.59 0.03
N GLU A 103 -5.79 24.57 0.04
CA GLU A 103 -6.59 24.99 -1.11
C GLU A 103 -5.69 25.36 -2.31
N GLY A 104 -6.00 24.84 -3.49
CA GLY A 104 -5.23 25.04 -4.71
C GLY A 104 -3.96 24.22 -4.83
N SER A 105 -3.67 23.32 -3.85
CA SER A 105 -2.54 22.41 -3.94
C SER A 105 -2.81 21.25 -4.92
N VAL A 106 -1.73 20.58 -5.36
CA VAL A 106 -1.84 19.39 -6.21
C VAL A 106 -2.55 18.26 -5.48
N GLU A 107 -2.27 18.09 -4.20
CA GLU A 107 -2.89 17.09 -3.35
C GLU A 107 -4.40 17.30 -3.24
N GLU A 108 -4.86 18.54 -3.10
CA GLU A 108 -6.28 18.86 -3.11
C GLU A 108 -6.92 18.52 -4.46
N ALA A 109 -6.28 18.88 -5.57
CA ALA A 109 -6.76 18.54 -6.91
C ALA A 109 -6.88 17.02 -7.13
N VAL A 110 -5.93 16.24 -6.60
CA VAL A 110 -6.00 14.76 -6.61
C VAL A 110 -7.24 14.28 -5.84
N LEU A 111 -7.47 14.79 -4.63
CA LEU A 111 -8.63 14.39 -3.82
C LEU A 111 -9.95 14.79 -4.48
N ALA A 112 -10.03 15.99 -5.06
CA ALA A 112 -11.20 16.45 -5.79
C ALA A 112 -11.49 15.58 -7.02
N THR A 113 -10.45 15.19 -7.77
CA THR A 113 -10.58 14.29 -8.93
C THR A 113 -11.11 12.92 -8.51
N LEU A 114 -10.50 12.30 -7.48
CA LEU A 114 -10.97 10.99 -6.98
C LEU A 114 -12.39 11.07 -6.40
N LYS A 115 -12.78 12.18 -5.79
CA LYS A 115 -14.14 12.38 -5.28
C LYS A 115 -15.17 12.46 -6.41
N SER A 116 -14.81 13.05 -7.55
CA SER A 116 -15.71 13.23 -8.70
C SER A 116 -15.76 12.01 -9.61
N GLU A 117 -14.61 11.40 -9.89
CA GLU A 117 -14.47 10.31 -10.87
C GLU A 117 -14.52 8.91 -10.24
N GLY A 118 -14.33 8.80 -8.91
CA GLY A 118 -14.15 7.52 -8.22
C GLY A 118 -12.72 7.00 -8.32
N SER A 119 -12.55 5.68 -8.19
CA SER A 119 -11.24 5.03 -8.28
C SER A 119 -10.66 5.11 -9.68
N LEU A 120 -9.42 5.53 -9.77
CA LEU A 120 -8.67 5.68 -11.03
C LEU A 120 -7.32 4.96 -10.94
N ILE A 121 -6.87 4.41 -12.06
CA ILE A 121 -5.48 3.95 -12.13
C ILE A 121 -4.54 5.17 -12.10
N THR A 122 -3.37 4.99 -11.50
CA THR A 122 -2.40 6.09 -11.27
C THR A 122 -2.08 6.89 -12.56
N ARG A 123 -2.04 6.23 -13.71
CA ARG A 123 -1.78 6.89 -15.00
C ARG A 123 -2.90 7.86 -15.38
N GLU A 124 -4.15 7.46 -15.20
CA GLU A 124 -5.32 8.28 -15.53
C GLU A 124 -5.47 9.43 -14.54
N LEU A 125 -5.32 9.15 -13.24
CA LEU A 125 -5.33 10.19 -12.21
C LEU A 125 -4.24 11.24 -12.45
N ARG A 126 -3.03 10.82 -12.82
CA ARG A 126 -1.94 11.71 -13.17
C ARG A 126 -2.28 12.60 -14.38
N ALA A 127 -2.87 12.00 -15.42
CA ALA A 127 -3.27 12.75 -16.61
C ALA A 127 -4.39 13.78 -16.30
N ALA A 128 -5.39 13.37 -15.51
CA ALA A 128 -6.49 14.25 -15.07
C ALA A 128 -5.98 15.44 -14.25
N CYS A 129 -4.92 15.26 -13.46
CA CYS A 129 -4.26 16.34 -12.72
C CYS A 129 -3.21 17.13 -13.53
N GLY A 130 -3.11 16.93 -14.86
CA GLY A 130 -2.23 17.70 -15.74
C GLY A 130 -0.74 17.29 -15.73
N PHE A 131 -0.37 16.15 -15.13
CA PHE A 131 1.01 15.67 -15.06
C PHE A 131 1.34 14.71 -16.21
N THR A 132 1.33 15.20 -17.45
CA THR A 132 1.46 14.37 -18.68
C THR A 132 2.88 14.20 -19.21
N GLY A 133 3.85 14.98 -18.73
CA GLY A 133 5.23 14.95 -19.23
C GLY A 133 6.06 13.77 -18.67
N PRO A 134 7.13 13.34 -19.40
CA PRO A 134 7.92 12.17 -19.01
C PRO A 134 8.64 12.32 -17.67
N LYS A 135 8.96 13.53 -17.24
CA LYS A 135 9.58 13.82 -15.93
C LYS A 135 8.57 14.06 -14.80
N MET A 136 7.28 14.01 -15.11
CA MET A 136 6.22 14.32 -14.14
C MET A 136 5.80 13.13 -13.28
N ARG A 137 6.15 11.90 -13.66
CA ARG A 137 5.74 10.69 -12.94
C ARG A 137 6.25 10.67 -11.50
N SER A 138 7.55 10.77 -11.30
CA SER A 138 8.15 10.72 -9.95
C SER A 138 7.68 11.87 -9.07
N ARG A 139 7.42 13.04 -9.67
CA ARG A 139 6.91 14.20 -8.97
C ARG A 139 5.46 13.99 -8.52
N PHE A 140 4.62 13.40 -9.38
CA PHE A 140 3.25 13.06 -9.04
C PHE A 140 3.19 11.95 -7.98
N ASP A 141 4.04 10.92 -8.10
CA ASP A 141 4.13 9.83 -7.12
C ASP A 141 4.49 10.34 -5.71
N ALA A 142 5.25 11.44 -5.59
CA ALA A 142 5.55 12.07 -4.31
C ALA A 142 4.30 12.71 -3.67
N TYR A 143 3.42 13.31 -4.46
CA TYR A 143 2.14 13.84 -3.98
C TYR A 143 1.21 12.71 -3.50
N LEU A 144 1.10 11.63 -4.29
CA LEU A 144 0.32 10.45 -3.88
C LEU A 144 0.85 9.86 -2.58
N THR A 145 2.17 9.71 -2.45
CA THR A 145 2.79 9.19 -1.23
C THR A 145 2.45 10.03 0.00
N ARG A 146 2.43 11.36 -0.11
CA ARG A 146 2.01 12.22 1.01
C ARG A 146 0.55 12.02 1.39
N LEU A 147 -0.33 11.88 0.40
CA LEU A 147 -1.75 11.58 0.64
C LEU A 147 -1.96 10.20 1.27
N GLU A 148 -1.23 9.18 0.84
CA GLU A 148 -1.23 7.85 1.46
C GLU A 148 -0.73 7.92 2.91
N MET A 149 0.38 8.62 3.17
CA MET A 149 0.92 8.79 4.53
C MET A 149 -0.04 9.51 5.48
N GLY A 150 -0.89 10.38 4.97
CA GLY A 150 -1.98 11.04 5.71
C GLY A 150 -3.27 10.22 5.77
N CYS A 151 -3.32 9.05 5.14
CA CYS A 151 -4.52 8.21 5.03
C CYS A 151 -5.70 8.92 4.33
N TYR A 152 -5.41 9.79 3.37
CA TYR A 152 -6.43 10.44 2.53
C TYR A 152 -6.79 9.61 1.29
N ILE A 153 -5.86 8.80 0.82
CA ILE A 153 -6.05 7.83 -0.25
C ILE A 153 -5.43 6.48 0.12
N VAL A 154 -5.91 5.43 -0.52
CA VAL A 154 -5.40 4.06 -0.42
C VAL A 154 -5.34 3.42 -1.80
N THR A 155 -4.57 2.35 -1.95
CA THR A 155 -4.66 1.48 -3.11
C THR A 155 -5.85 0.53 -2.92
N GLU A 156 -6.80 0.55 -3.85
CA GLU A 156 -8.00 -0.29 -3.80
C GLU A 156 -7.76 -1.66 -4.45
N ASP A 157 -7.03 -1.70 -5.56
CA ASP A 157 -6.69 -2.94 -6.27
C ASP A 157 -5.40 -2.77 -7.10
N PHE A 158 -4.89 -3.88 -7.61
CA PHE A 158 -3.78 -3.96 -8.57
C PHE A 158 -4.28 -4.55 -9.88
N ILE A 159 -4.18 -3.78 -10.96
CA ILE A 159 -4.66 -4.10 -12.31
C ILE A 159 -3.45 -4.20 -13.26
#